data_576bb14bace8ff6417c53bb3eb493b92
#
_entry.id   576bb14bace8ff6417c53bb3eb493b92
#
_cell.length_a   1.000
_cell.length_b   1.000
_cell.length_c   1.000
_cell.angle_alpha   90.00
_cell.angle_beta   90.00
_cell.angle_gamma   90.00
#
_symmetry.space_group_name_H-M   'P 1'
#
loop_
_entity.id
_entity.type
_entity.pdbx_description
1 polymer ?
#
loop_
_entity_poly.entity_id
_entity_poly.type
_entity_poly.pdbx_seq_one_letter_code
_entity_poly.pdbx_strand_id
1 'polypeptide(L)'
;MSTILLIEDDQLLGQGLVSFFNSHQFDCLWATNAEQATQLWYKADLVILDRQLADGDSLQHLSYWLLLKAVPVIVLTAKIEVEQRIEGLMAGAKDYVTKPFSSEELLARVHSQLRPIGSSIMTYADIEIDLGQRVARLNQQEIALKPKEFQLLLLLVQNQGRVFHRDELLNKIWGYEAFPSTRTVDNHVLHLRQKLPSLNIQTHRGVGYRLIETQI
;
A
#
# COMPACT_ATOMS: atom_id res chain seq x y z
N MET A 1 17.52 -9.55 -6.64
CA MET A 1 16.98 -8.81 -7.79
C MET A 1 15.55 -9.26 -7.90
N SER A 2 14.58 -8.34 -7.91
CA SER A 2 13.17 -8.74 -7.96
C SER A 2 12.76 -9.03 -9.40
N THR A 3 11.92 -10.06 -9.58
CA THR A 3 11.44 -10.51 -10.89
C THR A 3 10.07 -9.89 -11.20
N ILE A 4 9.97 -9.14 -12.30
CA ILE A 4 8.72 -8.62 -12.82
C ILE A 4 8.24 -9.54 -13.95
N LEU A 5 6.98 -9.95 -13.92
CA LEU A 5 6.33 -10.58 -15.07
C LEU A 5 5.47 -9.53 -15.77
N LEU A 6 5.89 -9.14 -16.97
CA LEU A 6 5.11 -8.30 -17.88
C LEU A 6 4.24 -9.19 -18.76
N ILE A 7 2.94 -8.93 -18.79
CA ILE A 7 1.97 -9.61 -19.65
C ILE A 7 1.38 -8.54 -20.58
N GLU A 8 1.84 -8.53 -21.83
CA GLU A 8 1.52 -7.50 -22.85
C GLU A 8 1.72 -8.11 -24.23
N ASP A 9 0.73 -8.03 -25.10
CA ASP A 9 0.80 -8.59 -26.47
C ASP A 9 1.33 -7.61 -27.50
N ASP A 10 1.29 -6.30 -27.23
CA ASP A 10 1.94 -5.30 -28.08
C ASP A 10 3.46 -5.46 -28.03
N GLN A 11 4.04 -5.86 -29.18
CA GLN A 11 5.46 -6.15 -29.30
C GLN A 11 6.35 -4.91 -29.03
N LEU A 12 5.91 -3.73 -29.48
CA LEU A 12 6.71 -2.51 -29.34
C LEU A 12 6.71 -2.04 -27.88
N LEU A 13 5.54 -2.01 -27.25
CA LEU A 13 5.39 -1.63 -25.86
C LEU A 13 6.09 -2.64 -24.94
N GLY A 14 5.89 -3.95 -25.19
CA GLY A 14 6.49 -5.02 -24.40
C GLY A 14 8.01 -4.98 -24.43
N GLN A 15 8.64 -4.88 -25.61
CA GLN A 15 10.09 -4.77 -25.75
C GLN A 15 10.64 -3.51 -25.06
N GLY A 16 9.94 -2.39 -25.21
CA GLY A 16 10.31 -1.13 -24.55
C GLY A 16 10.31 -1.25 -23.05
N LEU A 17 9.26 -1.81 -22.45
CA LEU A 17 9.13 -2.00 -21.01
C LEU A 17 10.13 -3.02 -20.45
N VAL A 18 10.35 -4.15 -21.15
CA VAL A 18 11.38 -5.14 -20.76
C VAL A 18 12.76 -4.49 -20.70
N SER A 19 13.15 -3.74 -21.75
CA SER A 19 14.44 -3.04 -21.79
C SER A 19 14.56 -2.01 -20.68
N PHE A 20 13.47 -1.28 -20.44
CA PHE A 20 13.41 -0.26 -19.38
C PHE A 20 13.57 -0.86 -17.98
N PHE A 21 12.80 -1.91 -17.63
CA PHE A 21 12.90 -2.53 -16.32
C PHE A 21 14.24 -3.24 -16.10
N ASN A 22 14.78 -3.91 -17.11
CA ASN A 22 16.11 -4.52 -17.01
C ASN A 22 17.20 -3.48 -16.76
N SER A 23 17.12 -2.27 -17.35
CA SER A 23 18.05 -1.18 -17.08
C SER A 23 17.95 -0.62 -15.65
N HIS A 24 16.80 -0.85 -14.96
CA HIS A 24 16.54 -0.41 -13.59
C HIS A 24 16.71 -1.55 -12.55
N GLN A 25 17.55 -2.54 -12.85
CA GLN A 25 17.93 -3.63 -11.94
C GLN A 25 16.78 -4.58 -11.55
N PHE A 26 15.79 -4.75 -12.41
CA PHE A 26 14.81 -5.82 -12.32
C PHE A 26 15.18 -6.96 -13.27
N ASP A 27 14.67 -8.16 -13.00
CA ASP A 27 14.63 -9.26 -13.96
C ASP A 27 13.22 -9.29 -14.58
N CYS A 28 13.09 -8.83 -15.83
CA CYS A 28 11.79 -8.68 -16.46
C CYS A 28 11.50 -9.85 -17.42
N LEU A 29 10.63 -10.75 -16.97
CA LEU A 29 10.06 -11.81 -17.80
C LEU A 29 8.89 -11.26 -18.60
N TRP A 30 8.71 -11.73 -19.83
CA TRP A 30 7.65 -11.26 -20.72
C TRP A 30 6.81 -12.41 -21.24
N ALA A 31 5.50 -12.27 -21.13
CA ALA A 31 4.47 -13.14 -21.69
C ALA A 31 3.56 -12.33 -22.60
N THR A 32 3.18 -12.89 -23.74
CA THR A 32 2.32 -12.23 -24.73
C THR A 32 0.87 -12.76 -24.74
N ASN A 33 0.57 -13.74 -23.89
CA ASN A 33 -0.75 -14.37 -23.78
C ASN A 33 -0.92 -15.04 -22.40
N ALA A 34 -2.15 -15.48 -22.10
CA ALA A 34 -2.50 -16.07 -20.82
C ALA A 34 -1.79 -17.41 -20.55
N GLU A 35 -1.50 -18.23 -21.57
CA GLU A 35 -0.80 -19.49 -21.40
C GLU A 35 0.64 -19.27 -20.91
N GLN A 36 1.39 -18.40 -21.59
CA GLN A 36 2.75 -18.05 -21.19
C GLN A 36 2.77 -17.40 -19.80
N ALA A 37 1.80 -16.53 -19.52
CA ALA A 37 1.66 -15.91 -18.21
C ALA A 37 1.49 -16.96 -17.12
N THR A 38 0.66 -17.98 -17.32
CA THR A 38 0.45 -19.07 -16.37
C THR A 38 1.74 -19.85 -16.09
N GLN A 39 2.54 -20.11 -17.12
CA GLN A 39 3.82 -20.83 -16.99
C GLN A 39 4.88 -20.04 -16.21
N LEU A 40 4.86 -18.71 -16.33
CA LEU A 40 5.85 -17.82 -15.71
C LEU A 40 5.40 -17.26 -14.37
N TRP A 41 4.12 -17.37 -14.01
CA TRP A 41 3.51 -16.69 -12.87
C TRP A 41 4.23 -16.95 -11.54
N TYR A 42 4.63 -18.18 -11.29
CA TYR A 42 5.28 -18.57 -10.02
C TYR A 42 6.68 -17.95 -9.82
N LYS A 43 7.32 -17.46 -10.90
CA LYS A 43 8.64 -16.80 -10.84
C LYS A 43 8.52 -15.32 -10.46
N ALA A 44 7.35 -14.72 -10.64
CA ALA A 44 7.16 -13.28 -10.44
C ALA A 44 7.13 -12.88 -8.96
N ASP A 45 7.75 -11.75 -8.65
CA ASP A 45 7.58 -11.02 -7.39
C ASP A 45 6.55 -9.90 -7.53
N LEU A 46 6.30 -9.44 -8.77
CA LEU A 46 5.27 -8.50 -9.16
C LEU A 46 4.84 -8.78 -10.59
N VAL A 47 3.57 -8.55 -10.88
CA VAL A 47 3.03 -8.68 -12.25
C VAL A 47 2.53 -7.33 -12.75
N ILE A 48 2.89 -6.99 -13.98
CA ILE A 48 2.30 -5.92 -14.77
C ILE A 48 1.45 -6.59 -15.82
N LEU A 49 0.14 -6.34 -15.80
CA LEU A 49 -0.85 -7.07 -16.59
C LEU A 49 -1.60 -6.11 -17.50
N ASP A 50 -1.42 -6.24 -18.80
CA ASP A 50 -2.37 -5.59 -19.73
C ASP A 50 -3.74 -6.26 -19.58
N ARG A 51 -4.77 -5.44 -19.42
CA ARG A 51 -6.15 -5.93 -19.37
C ARG A 51 -6.59 -6.53 -20.69
N GLN A 52 -6.25 -5.91 -21.82
CA GLN A 52 -6.68 -6.31 -23.15
C GLN A 52 -5.55 -7.02 -23.87
N LEU A 53 -5.57 -8.34 -23.86
CA LEU A 53 -4.68 -9.18 -24.65
C LEU A 53 -5.39 -9.66 -25.94
N ALA A 54 -4.63 -10.13 -26.91
CA ALA A 54 -5.17 -10.68 -28.15
C ALA A 54 -6.10 -11.89 -27.93
N ASP A 55 -5.89 -12.63 -26.83
CA ASP A 55 -6.71 -13.77 -26.40
C ASP A 55 -7.89 -13.40 -25.46
N GLY A 56 -8.07 -12.11 -25.14
CA GLY A 56 -9.24 -11.60 -24.43
C GLY A 56 -8.93 -10.74 -23.20
N ASP A 57 -9.93 -10.55 -22.32
CA ASP A 57 -9.77 -9.79 -21.06
C ASP A 57 -8.99 -10.62 -20.02
N SER A 58 -7.76 -10.23 -19.74
CA SER A 58 -6.87 -10.94 -18.83
C SER A 58 -7.36 -11.01 -17.39
N LEU A 59 -8.27 -10.11 -16.97
CA LEU A 59 -8.84 -10.14 -15.61
C LEU A 59 -9.63 -11.42 -15.34
N GLN A 60 -10.12 -12.12 -16.34
CA GLN A 60 -10.80 -13.41 -16.21
C GLN A 60 -9.88 -14.47 -15.60
N HIS A 61 -8.57 -14.37 -15.81
CA HIS A 61 -7.57 -15.30 -15.30
C HIS A 61 -7.00 -14.89 -13.94
N LEU A 62 -7.16 -13.62 -13.54
CA LEU A 62 -6.47 -13.04 -12.40
C LEU A 62 -6.74 -13.80 -11.10
N SER A 63 -8.01 -14.12 -10.81
CA SER A 63 -8.37 -14.87 -9.60
C SER A 63 -7.70 -16.25 -9.55
N TYR A 64 -7.63 -16.95 -10.68
CA TYR A 64 -6.92 -18.22 -10.78
C TYR A 64 -5.41 -18.06 -10.56
N TRP A 65 -4.78 -17.08 -11.21
CA TRP A 65 -3.34 -16.84 -11.07
C TRP A 65 -2.95 -16.47 -9.64
N LEU A 66 -3.78 -15.67 -8.94
CA LEU A 66 -3.54 -15.31 -7.54
C LEU A 66 -3.66 -16.51 -6.58
N LEU A 67 -4.42 -17.56 -6.95
CA LEU A 67 -4.44 -18.83 -6.22
C LEU A 67 -3.15 -19.63 -6.42
N LEU A 68 -2.50 -19.54 -7.57
CA LEU A 68 -1.21 -20.21 -7.82
C LEU A 68 -0.10 -19.61 -6.95
N LYS A 69 -0.02 -18.28 -6.94
CA LYS A 69 0.90 -17.51 -6.08
C LYS A 69 0.31 -16.11 -5.87
N ALA A 70 0.14 -15.72 -4.63
CA ALA A 70 -0.27 -14.37 -4.28
C ALA A 70 0.89 -13.39 -4.50
N VAL A 71 0.79 -12.55 -5.54
CA VAL A 71 1.76 -11.51 -5.88
C VAL A 71 1.03 -10.18 -6.13
N PRO A 72 1.66 -9.03 -5.90
CA PRO A 72 1.08 -7.75 -6.28
C PRO A 72 0.92 -7.67 -7.81
N VAL A 73 -0.24 -7.20 -8.28
CA VAL A 73 -0.57 -7.02 -9.69
C VAL A 73 -0.93 -5.58 -9.96
N ILE A 74 -0.25 -4.96 -10.93
CA ILE A 74 -0.57 -3.64 -11.50
C ILE A 74 -1.22 -3.88 -12.86
N VAL A 75 -2.47 -3.43 -13.02
CA VAL A 75 -3.21 -3.59 -14.27
C VAL A 75 -3.03 -2.36 -15.14
N LEU A 76 -2.64 -2.55 -16.41
CA LEU A 76 -2.64 -1.53 -17.44
C LEU A 76 -4.00 -1.54 -18.17
N THR A 77 -4.61 -0.39 -18.36
CA THR A 77 -5.92 -0.29 -19.00
C THR A 77 -6.06 0.98 -19.83
N ALA A 78 -6.74 0.88 -20.96
CA ALA A 78 -7.08 2.04 -21.79
C ALA A 78 -8.33 2.80 -21.28
N LYS A 79 -9.11 2.23 -20.34
CA LYS A 79 -10.40 2.76 -19.90
C LYS A 79 -10.35 3.34 -18.49
N ILE A 80 -11.01 4.49 -18.32
CA ILE A 80 -11.04 5.28 -17.07
C ILE A 80 -12.34 5.04 -16.27
N GLU A 81 -13.25 4.18 -16.73
CA GLU A 81 -14.55 3.97 -16.08
C GLU A 81 -14.38 3.45 -14.64
N VAL A 82 -15.00 4.17 -13.70
CA VAL A 82 -14.89 3.90 -12.25
C VAL A 82 -15.34 2.47 -11.92
N GLU A 83 -16.39 1.99 -12.59
CA GLU A 83 -16.96 0.66 -12.41
C GLU A 83 -15.95 -0.46 -12.73
N GLN A 84 -15.17 -0.30 -13.79
CA GLN A 84 -14.16 -1.28 -14.20
C GLN A 84 -12.93 -1.31 -13.30
N ARG A 85 -12.60 -0.18 -12.64
CA ARG A 85 -11.56 -0.16 -11.59
C ARG A 85 -12.02 -0.89 -10.33
N ILE A 86 -13.31 -0.78 -10.01
CA ILE A 86 -13.91 -1.51 -8.87
C ILE A 86 -13.90 -3.01 -9.13
N GLU A 87 -14.31 -3.46 -10.32
CA GLU A 87 -14.26 -4.88 -10.70
C GLU A 87 -12.87 -5.49 -10.56
N GLY A 88 -11.87 -4.81 -11.05
CA GLY A 88 -10.52 -5.34 -11.01
C GLY A 88 -9.87 -5.27 -9.61
N LEU A 89 -10.19 -4.27 -8.78
CA LEU A 89 -9.79 -4.26 -7.37
C LEU A 89 -10.46 -5.42 -6.61
N MET A 90 -11.72 -5.73 -6.92
CA MET A 90 -12.42 -6.89 -6.39
C MET A 90 -11.84 -8.21 -6.91
N ALA A 91 -11.27 -8.25 -8.13
CA ALA A 91 -10.53 -9.38 -8.66
C ALA A 91 -9.15 -9.60 -8.02
N GLY A 92 -8.69 -8.66 -7.17
CA GLY A 92 -7.46 -8.80 -6.39
C GLY A 92 -6.26 -8.01 -6.90
N ALA A 93 -6.41 -7.18 -7.94
CA ALA A 93 -5.35 -6.26 -8.37
C ALA A 93 -5.02 -5.25 -7.25
N LYS A 94 -3.74 -4.86 -7.17
CA LYS A 94 -3.25 -3.91 -6.16
C LYS A 94 -3.23 -2.48 -6.64
N ASP A 95 -3.08 -2.24 -7.95
CA ASP A 95 -3.04 -0.91 -8.55
C ASP A 95 -3.49 -0.94 -10.02
N TYR A 96 -3.86 0.24 -10.55
CA TYR A 96 -4.28 0.46 -11.93
C TYR A 96 -3.53 1.62 -12.54
N VAL A 97 -3.06 1.45 -13.77
CA VAL A 97 -2.42 2.49 -14.56
C VAL A 97 -3.16 2.65 -15.89
N THR A 98 -3.57 3.87 -16.19
CA THR A 98 -4.26 4.16 -17.45
C THR A 98 -3.28 4.44 -18.58
N LYS A 99 -3.49 3.82 -19.73
CA LYS A 99 -2.78 4.13 -20.97
C LYS A 99 -3.35 5.45 -21.57
N PRO A 100 -2.53 6.43 -21.99
CA PRO A 100 -1.06 6.39 -22.00
C PRO A 100 -0.44 6.73 -20.62
N PHE A 101 0.68 6.11 -20.31
CA PHE A 101 1.47 6.33 -19.09
C PHE A 101 2.95 6.56 -19.43
N SER A 102 3.71 7.11 -18.51
CA SER A 102 5.17 7.13 -18.61
C SER A 102 5.80 5.89 -17.96
N SER A 103 6.94 5.45 -18.48
CA SER A 103 7.68 4.32 -17.89
C SER A 103 8.14 4.64 -16.47
N GLU A 104 8.44 5.91 -16.17
CA GLU A 104 8.82 6.39 -14.84
C GLU A 104 7.65 6.32 -13.84
N GLU A 105 6.42 6.64 -14.29
CA GLU A 105 5.22 6.47 -13.45
C GLU A 105 5.05 5.00 -13.08
N LEU A 106 5.14 4.12 -14.07
CA LEU A 106 5.00 2.68 -13.86
C LEU A 106 6.12 2.16 -12.92
N LEU A 107 7.36 2.62 -13.08
CA LEU A 107 8.48 2.29 -12.21
C LEU A 107 8.23 2.71 -10.76
N ALA A 108 7.73 3.92 -10.53
CA ALA A 108 7.41 4.40 -9.19
C ALA A 108 6.35 3.53 -8.50
N ARG A 109 5.34 3.07 -9.25
CA ARG A 109 4.31 2.14 -8.76
C ARG A 109 4.89 0.75 -8.47
N VAL A 110 5.73 0.22 -9.36
CA VAL A 110 6.45 -1.05 -9.14
C VAL A 110 7.26 -0.99 -7.84
N HIS A 111 8.05 0.06 -7.62
CA HIS A 111 8.78 0.24 -6.37
C HIS A 111 7.86 0.32 -5.16
N SER A 112 6.71 0.97 -5.27
CA SER A 112 5.73 1.06 -4.20
C SER A 112 5.16 -0.32 -3.81
N GLN A 113 4.89 -1.17 -4.80
CA GLN A 113 4.33 -2.52 -4.58
C GLN A 113 5.37 -3.55 -4.15
N LEU A 114 6.62 -3.41 -4.61
CA LEU A 114 7.74 -4.30 -4.25
C LEU A 114 8.44 -3.90 -2.95
N ARG A 115 8.05 -2.80 -2.33
CA ARG A 115 8.57 -2.50 -1.00
C ARG A 115 8.30 -3.71 -0.11
N PRO A 116 9.35 -4.32 0.48
CA PRO A 116 9.14 -5.43 1.40
C PRO A 116 8.13 -5.01 2.46
N ILE A 117 7.13 -5.83 2.70
CA ILE A 117 6.17 -5.66 3.81
C ILE A 117 6.91 -5.57 5.16
N GLY A 118 8.22 -5.80 5.17
CA GLY A 118 9.11 -5.74 6.32
C GLY A 118 10.07 -4.54 6.39
N SER A 119 10.03 -3.55 5.47
CA SER A 119 10.97 -2.41 5.51
C SER A 119 10.31 -1.04 5.70
N SER A 120 9.03 -0.95 5.95
CA SER A 120 8.40 0.30 6.39
C SER A 120 8.29 0.34 7.92
N ILE A 121 9.44 0.20 8.60
CA ILE A 121 9.53 0.51 10.02
C ILE A 121 9.64 2.03 10.13
N MET A 122 8.64 2.63 10.75
CA MET A 122 8.73 4.01 11.22
C MET A 122 9.20 3.97 12.68
N THR A 123 10.07 4.90 13.04
CA THR A 123 10.53 5.02 14.43
C THR A 123 10.09 6.36 15.03
N TYR A 124 9.76 6.33 16.30
CA TYR A 124 9.52 7.50 17.13
C TYR A 124 10.07 7.22 18.52
N ALA A 125 11.12 7.91 18.94
CA ALA A 125 11.88 7.60 20.16
C ALA A 125 12.30 6.11 20.19
N ASP A 126 11.84 5.36 21.18
CA ASP A 126 12.07 3.91 21.35
C ASP A 126 10.91 3.04 20.79
N ILE A 127 9.98 3.65 20.06
CA ILE A 127 8.85 2.97 19.44
C ILE A 127 9.19 2.65 17.97
N GLU A 128 9.10 1.39 17.61
CA GLU A 128 9.14 0.90 16.23
C GLU A 128 7.72 0.56 15.75
N ILE A 129 7.35 1.04 14.58
CA ILE A 129 6.02 0.83 13.97
C ILE A 129 6.23 0.11 12.64
N ASP A 130 5.90 -1.17 12.60
CA ASP A 130 5.92 -1.98 11.39
C ASP A 130 4.59 -1.81 10.65
N LEU A 131 4.63 -1.09 9.54
CA LEU A 131 3.44 -0.79 8.73
C LEU A 131 2.91 -2.02 8.00
N GLY A 132 3.79 -2.95 7.64
CA GLY A 132 3.43 -4.18 6.93
C GLY A 132 2.73 -5.18 7.84
N GLN A 133 3.31 -5.44 9.01
CA GLN A 133 2.73 -6.34 10.01
C GLN A 133 1.64 -5.65 10.84
N ARG A 134 1.52 -4.32 10.78
CA ARG A 134 0.62 -3.48 11.60
C ARG A 134 0.85 -3.69 13.10
N VAL A 135 2.11 -3.75 13.48
CA VAL A 135 2.58 -3.98 14.84
C VAL A 135 3.38 -2.78 15.32
N ALA A 136 3.22 -2.40 16.58
CA ALA A 136 4.10 -1.46 17.28
C ALA A 136 4.94 -2.22 18.30
N ARG A 137 6.24 -1.88 18.41
CA ARG A 137 7.15 -2.42 19.40
C ARG A 137 7.72 -1.29 20.24
N LEU A 138 7.83 -1.52 21.54
CA LEU A 138 8.52 -0.64 22.49
C LEU A 138 9.71 -1.43 23.05
N ASN A 139 10.94 -0.94 22.86
CA ASN A 139 12.16 -1.66 23.24
C ASN A 139 12.16 -3.12 22.73
N GLN A 140 11.81 -3.33 21.45
CA GLN A 140 11.71 -4.62 20.76
C GLN A 140 10.57 -5.56 21.26
N GLN A 141 9.80 -5.15 22.25
CA GLN A 141 8.62 -5.89 22.71
C GLN A 141 7.36 -5.44 21.98
N GLU A 142 6.60 -6.39 21.46
CA GLU A 142 5.36 -6.10 20.77
C GLU A 142 4.29 -5.59 21.72
N ILE A 143 3.66 -4.47 21.37
CA ILE A 143 2.60 -3.83 22.13
C ILE A 143 1.26 -4.11 21.46
N ALA A 144 0.35 -4.77 22.16
CA ALA A 144 -0.99 -5.06 21.65
C ALA A 144 -1.81 -3.78 21.50
N LEU A 145 -1.92 -3.28 20.25
CA LEU A 145 -2.77 -2.16 19.89
C LEU A 145 -4.04 -2.64 19.19
N LYS A 146 -5.17 -2.04 19.54
CA LYS A 146 -6.41 -2.22 18.77
C LYS A 146 -6.27 -1.56 17.39
N PRO A 147 -7.01 -2.00 16.35
CA PRO A 147 -6.88 -1.44 15.01
C PRO A 147 -6.98 0.09 14.93
N LYS A 148 -7.88 0.70 15.70
CA LYS A 148 -8.05 2.16 15.74
C LYS A 148 -6.95 2.88 16.54
N GLU A 149 -6.38 2.23 17.56
CA GLU A 149 -5.21 2.73 18.29
C GLU A 149 -3.99 2.75 17.36
N PHE A 150 -3.78 1.70 16.57
CA PHE A 150 -2.69 1.65 15.59
C PHE A 150 -2.84 2.73 14.50
N GLN A 151 -4.06 2.93 13.96
CA GLN A 151 -4.33 3.99 12.99
C GLN A 151 -4.06 5.38 13.56
N LEU A 152 -4.45 5.63 14.81
CA LEU A 152 -4.21 6.90 15.50
C LEU A 152 -2.71 7.13 15.74
N LEU A 153 -1.98 6.12 16.21
CA LEU A 153 -0.53 6.16 16.37
C LEU A 153 0.15 6.52 15.06
N LEU A 154 -0.18 5.80 13.98
CA LEU A 154 0.40 6.01 12.67
C LEU A 154 0.15 7.43 12.15
N LEU A 155 -1.09 7.91 12.24
CA LEU A 155 -1.44 9.27 11.81
C LEU A 155 -0.65 10.34 12.54
N LEU A 156 -0.48 10.19 13.86
CA LEU A 156 0.28 11.14 14.68
C LEU A 156 1.78 11.10 14.37
N VAL A 157 2.37 9.90 14.20
CA VAL A 157 3.81 9.75 13.91
C VAL A 157 4.15 10.24 12.50
N GLN A 158 3.28 10.05 11.53
CA GLN A 158 3.46 10.58 10.17
C GLN A 158 3.37 12.11 10.09
N ASN A 159 2.77 12.76 11.10
CA ASN A 159 2.52 14.20 11.11
C ASN A 159 2.99 14.84 12.43
N GLN A 160 4.22 14.54 12.84
CA GLN A 160 4.81 15.14 14.03
C GLN A 160 4.78 16.67 13.96
N GLY A 161 4.60 17.33 15.09
CA GLY A 161 4.50 18.79 15.17
C GLY A 161 3.15 19.37 14.79
N ARG A 162 2.30 18.64 14.03
CA ARG A 162 0.98 19.13 13.61
C ARG A 162 -0.05 18.96 14.72
N VAL A 163 -0.87 20.02 14.93
CA VAL A 163 -2.04 19.95 15.80
C VAL A 163 -3.23 19.44 14.99
N PHE A 164 -3.86 18.37 15.46
CA PHE A 164 -5.09 17.81 14.91
C PHE A 164 -6.28 18.19 15.79
N HIS A 165 -7.35 18.69 15.18
CA HIS A 165 -8.63 18.86 15.86
C HIS A 165 -9.27 17.49 16.17
N ARG A 166 -10.02 17.39 17.28
CA ARG A 166 -10.70 16.12 17.66
C ARG A 166 -11.63 15.61 16.58
N ASP A 167 -12.40 16.51 15.95
CA ASP A 167 -13.30 16.15 14.85
C ASP A 167 -12.54 15.69 13.61
N GLU A 168 -11.37 16.29 13.32
CA GLU A 168 -10.51 15.83 12.22
C GLU A 168 -10.00 14.40 12.47
N LEU A 169 -9.51 14.11 13.68
CA LEU A 169 -9.08 12.76 14.08
C LEU A 169 -10.22 11.77 14.01
N LEU A 170 -11.40 12.17 14.48
CA LEU A 170 -12.60 11.34 14.45
C LEU A 170 -12.96 10.97 13.02
N ASN A 171 -13.03 11.93 12.11
CA ASN A 171 -13.38 11.73 10.72
C ASN A 171 -12.33 10.88 9.97
N LYS A 172 -11.04 11.15 10.17
CA LYS A 172 -9.95 10.42 9.50
C LYS A 172 -9.86 8.95 9.91
N ILE A 173 -10.17 8.62 11.17
CA ILE A 173 -9.94 7.29 11.72
C ILE A 173 -11.22 6.46 11.81
N TRP A 174 -12.35 7.08 12.13
CA TRP A 174 -13.64 6.38 12.29
C TRP A 174 -14.61 6.60 11.12
N GLY A 175 -14.44 7.68 10.33
CA GLY A 175 -15.33 8.02 9.22
C GLY A 175 -16.62 8.73 9.65
N TYR A 176 -17.36 9.24 8.66
CA TYR A 176 -18.60 9.99 8.89
C TYR A 176 -19.79 9.11 9.28
N GLU A 177 -19.78 7.82 8.97
CA GLU A 177 -20.89 6.89 9.21
C GLU A 177 -20.93 6.32 10.63
N ALA A 178 -19.82 6.37 11.35
CA ALA A 178 -19.80 5.99 12.74
C ALA A 178 -20.22 7.20 13.58
N PHE A 179 -21.21 7.07 14.45
CA PHE A 179 -21.64 8.09 15.40
C PHE A 179 -20.84 8.08 16.73
N PRO A 180 -19.47 8.00 16.73
CA PRO A 180 -18.71 8.15 17.95
C PRO A 180 -18.61 9.63 18.30
N SER A 181 -18.67 9.96 19.56
CA SER A 181 -18.38 11.32 20.04
C SER A 181 -16.85 11.56 20.06
N THR A 182 -16.44 12.83 20.12
CA THR A 182 -15.02 13.21 20.28
C THR A 182 -14.35 12.57 21.52
N ARG A 183 -15.12 12.15 22.53
CA ARG A 183 -14.64 11.36 23.66
C ARG A 183 -14.00 10.04 23.25
N THR A 184 -14.41 9.49 22.10
CA THR A 184 -13.77 8.28 21.53
C THR A 184 -12.29 8.54 21.21
N VAL A 185 -11.98 9.70 20.66
CA VAL A 185 -10.59 10.11 20.38
C VAL A 185 -9.82 10.26 21.69
N ASP A 186 -10.41 10.93 22.68
CA ASP A 186 -9.77 11.18 24.00
C ASP A 186 -9.41 9.84 24.69
N ASN A 187 -10.32 8.85 24.65
CA ASN A 187 -10.07 7.52 25.20
C ASN A 187 -8.94 6.78 24.46
N HIS A 188 -8.88 6.87 23.14
CA HIS A 188 -7.81 6.21 22.37
C HIS A 188 -6.46 6.88 22.60
N VAL A 189 -6.41 8.20 22.74
CA VAL A 189 -5.20 8.93 23.14
C VAL A 189 -4.75 8.51 24.54
N LEU A 190 -5.68 8.36 25.48
CA LEU A 190 -5.37 7.87 26.82
C LEU A 190 -4.75 6.47 26.78
N HIS A 191 -5.35 5.54 26.02
CA HIS A 191 -4.81 4.19 25.88
C HIS A 191 -3.43 4.17 25.22
N LEU A 192 -3.20 4.98 24.18
CA LEU A 192 -1.87 5.10 23.57
C LEU A 192 -0.82 5.58 24.57
N ARG A 193 -1.12 6.60 25.36
CA ARG A 193 -0.21 7.10 26.42
C ARG A 193 0.10 6.04 27.46
N GLN A 194 -0.88 5.20 27.82
CA GLN A 194 -0.68 4.11 28.78
C GLN A 194 0.19 2.98 28.22
N LYS A 195 -0.01 2.64 26.93
CA LYS A 195 0.69 1.54 26.26
C LYS A 195 2.07 1.93 25.77
N LEU A 196 2.26 3.19 25.41
CA LEU A 196 3.48 3.76 24.81
C LEU A 196 3.87 5.03 25.59
N PRO A 197 4.51 4.91 26.76
CA PRO A 197 4.84 6.05 27.62
C PRO A 197 5.77 7.08 26.99
N SER A 198 6.65 6.66 26.08
CA SER A 198 7.55 7.53 25.30
C SER A 198 6.85 8.32 24.19
N LEU A 199 5.57 8.01 23.90
CA LEU A 199 4.78 8.72 22.89
C LEU A 199 4.31 10.09 23.44
N ASN A 200 5.08 11.14 23.14
CA ASN A 200 4.83 12.48 23.69
C ASN A 200 3.67 13.20 22.98
N ILE A 201 2.44 12.78 23.25
CA ILE A 201 1.23 13.42 22.73
C ILE A 201 0.86 14.60 23.63
N GLN A 202 0.97 15.83 23.11
CA GLN A 202 0.55 17.05 23.81
C GLN A 202 -0.95 17.31 23.58
N THR A 203 -1.66 17.69 24.66
CA THR A 203 -3.06 18.10 24.59
C THR A 203 -3.14 19.61 24.40
N HIS A 204 -3.80 20.05 23.32
CA HIS A 204 -4.20 21.43 23.13
C HIS A 204 -5.63 21.60 23.61
N ARG A 205 -5.82 22.22 24.77
CA ARG A 205 -7.15 22.40 25.41
C ARG A 205 -8.11 23.11 24.46
N GLY A 206 -9.32 22.59 24.32
CA GLY A 206 -10.36 23.13 23.41
C GLY A 206 -10.13 22.81 21.92
N VAL A 207 -8.96 22.31 21.51
CA VAL A 207 -8.60 22.04 20.11
C VAL A 207 -8.45 20.54 19.87
N GLY A 208 -7.41 19.92 20.40
CA GLY A 208 -7.11 18.52 20.08
C GLY A 208 -5.74 18.08 20.56
N TYR A 209 -4.99 17.38 19.67
CA TYR A 209 -3.76 16.68 20.02
C TYR A 209 -2.65 16.94 19.01
N ARG A 210 -1.41 16.95 19.47
CA ARG A 210 -0.20 17.03 18.67
C ARG A 210 0.83 16.02 19.20
N LEU A 211 1.49 15.29 18.33
CA LEU A 211 2.69 14.57 18.68
C LEU A 211 3.89 15.52 18.59
N ILE A 212 4.66 15.61 19.64
CA ILE A 212 5.88 16.43 19.66
C ILE A 212 6.93 15.78 18.78
N GLU A 213 7.69 16.58 18.02
CA GLU A 213 8.81 16.08 17.23
C GLU A 213 9.88 15.48 18.15
N THR A 214 10.43 14.35 17.75
CA THR A 214 11.57 13.76 18.44
C THR A 214 12.80 14.64 18.14
N GLN A 215 13.41 15.23 19.14
CA GLN A 215 14.74 15.83 18.97
C GLN A 215 15.73 14.68 18.72
N ILE A 216 16.36 14.71 17.54
CA ILE A 216 17.46 13.81 17.14
C ILE A 216 18.74 14.23 17.89
#